data_17cd0e46b70c580aac174add2506f547
#
_entry.id   17cd0e46b70c580aac174add2506f547
#
_cell.length_a   1.000
_cell.length_b   1.000
_cell.length_c   1.000
_cell.angle_alpha   90.00
_cell.angle_beta   90.00
_cell.angle_gamma   90.00
#
_symmetry.space_group_name_H-M   'P 1'
#
loop_
_entity.id
_entity.type
_entity.pdbx_description
1 polymer ?
#
loop_
_entity_poly.entity_id
_entity_poly.type
_entity_poly.pdbx_seq_one_letter_code
_entity_poly.pdbx_strand_id
1 'polypeptide(L)'
;MSQDPTGAPSWGAWQSLLVTAVLGLGDGEAVTVEAPQGAARMAKTGGRRMPFLPAKRALTRPWVRLTREEDLLRGQCVGAEVFGGAFPWTAEEHAALLDRGWHPSLADGPDYVRFWPDDVPQGPFLPRADAERAAAAVATTLREVVSPPRPGADDPLPAILRS
;
A
#
# COMPACT_ATOMS: atom_id res chain seq x y z
N MET A 1 30.59 4.30 11.14
CA MET A 1 29.92 3.53 10.07
C MET A 1 29.83 2.08 10.54
N SER A 2 28.75 1.73 11.21
CA SER A 2 28.50 0.33 11.62
C SER A 2 27.79 -0.35 10.46
N GLN A 3 28.51 -1.21 9.74
CA GLN A 3 27.90 -2.18 8.83
C GLN A 3 27.30 -3.28 9.70
N ASP A 4 25.97 -3.45 9.66
CA ASP A 4 25.32 -4.62 10.20
C ASP A 4 25.84 -5.85 9.43
N PRO A 5 26.40 -6.86 10.10
CA PRO A 5 27.02 -8.01 9.44
C PRO A 5 26.03 -9.01 8.85
N THR A 6 24.74 -8.78 9.01
CA THR A 6 23.69 -9.61 8.43
C THR A 6 23.11 -8.84 7.24
N GLY A 7 23.47 -9.19 6.02
CA GLY A 7 23.04 -8.54 4.77
C GLY A 7 21.53 -8.64 4.46
N ALA A 8 20.67 -8.62 5.48
CA ALA A 8 19.23 -8.50 5.32
C ALA A 8 18.88 -7.05 4.93
N PRO A 9 18.07 -6.83 3.91
CA PRO A 9 17.67 -5.49 3.50
C PRO A 9 16.88 -4.81 4.62
N SER A 10 17.33 -3.63 5.05
CA SER A 10 16.66 -2.83 6.07
C SER A 10 15.42 -2.13 5.49
N TRP A 11 14.45 -1.77 6.35
CA TRP A 11 13.31 -0.95 5.94
C TRP A 11 13.72 0.39 5.30
N GLY A 12 14.83 0.98 5.74
CA GLY A 12 15.36 2.21 5.14
C GLY A 12 15.86 1.97 3.71
N ALA A 13 16.57 0.88 3.46
CA ALA A 13 17.02 0.51 2.12
C ALA A 13 15.81 0.19 1.22
N TRP A 14 14.81 -0.54 1.73
CA TRP A 14 13.58 -0.84 1.02
C TRP A 14 12.80 0.44 0.65
N GLN A 15 12.67 1.37 1.60
CA GLN A 15 12.01 2.66 1.35
C GLN A 15 12.73 3.45 0.25
N SER A 16 14.06 3.45 0.23
CA SER A 16 14.85 4.09 -0.81
C SER A 16 14.64 3.46 -2.19
N LEU A 17 14.48 2.14 -2.26
CA LEU A 17 14.11 1.43 -3.49
C LEU A 17 12.71 1.83 -3.97
N LEU A 18 11.74 1.96 -3.06
CA LEU A 18 10.39 2.42 -3.41
C LEU A 18 10.41 3.85 -3.92
N VAL A 19 11.15 4.77 -3.30
CA VAL A 19 11.33 6.15 -3.80
C VAL A 19 11.87 6.13 -5.23
N THR A 20 12.91 5.33 -5.48
CA THR A 20 13.51 5.21 -6.82
C THR A 20 12.49 4.67 -7.84
N ALA A 21 11.72 3.65 -7.46
CA ALA A 21 10.68 3.08 -8.32
C ALA A 21 9.59 4.11 -8.66
N VAL A 22 9.12 4.87 -7.66
CA VAL A 22 8.10 5.91 -7.82
C VAL A 22 8.58 7.05 -8.71
N LEU A 23 9.80 7.54 -8.51
CA LEU A 23 10.39 8.61 -9.34
C LEU A 23 10.61 8.18 -10.79
N GLY A 24 10.75 6.88 -11.04
CA GLY A 24 10.88 6.32 -12.38
C GLY A 24 9.55 6.03 -13.08
N LEU A 25 8.39 6.36 -12.47
CA LEU A 25 7.09 6.15 -13.10
C LEU A 25 6.82 7.23 -14.15
N GLY A 26 6.34 6.80 -15.32
CA GLY A 26 5.67 7.66 -16.28
C GLY A 26 4.23 7.95 -15.87
N ASP A 27 3.58 8.88 -16.60
CA ASP A 27 2.17 9.19 -16.36
C ASP A 27 1.28 7.97 -16.61
N GLY A 28 0.39 7.68 -15.69
CA GLY A 28 -0.47 6.49 -15.69
C GLY A 28 0.21 5.18 -15.25
N GLU A 29 1.53 5.16 -15.09
CA GLU A 29 2.23 3.97 -14.57
C GLU A 29 2.07 3.83 -13.06
N ALA A 30 2.20 2.61 -12.57
CA ALA A 30 2.04 2.31 -11.16
C ALA A 30 3.11 1.37 -10.62
N VAL A 31 3.33 1.46 -9.32
CA VAL A 31 4.04 0.46 -8.53
C VAL A 31 3.10 -0.10 -7.48
N THR A 32 3.06 -1.42 -7.36
CA THR A 32 2.28 -2.12 -6.34
C THR A 32 3.21 -2.78 -5.34
N VAL A 33 2.93 -2.57 -4.07
CA VAL A 33 3.62 -3.19 -2.96
C VAL A 33 2.68 -4.20 -2.32
N GLU A 34 3.08 -5.46 -2.30
CA GLU A 34 2.34 -6.51 -1.61
C GLU A 34 2.99 -6.83 -0.28
N ALA A 35 2.16 -6.94 0.76
CA ALA A 35 2.63 -7.34 2.08
C ALA A 35 3.26 -8.74 2.07
N PRO A 36 4.12 -9.07 3.06
CA PRO A 36 4.67 -10.40 3.21
C PRO A 36 3.59 -11.48 3.36
N GLN A 37 3.95 -12.73 3.07
CA GLN A 37 3.02 -13.85 3.06
C GLN A 37 2.33 -14.07 4.42
N GLY A 38 3.01 -13.74 5.53
CA GLY A 38 2.45 -13.81 6.87
C GLY A 38 1.26 -12.88 7.14
N ALA A 39 1.06 -11.85 6.29
CA ALA A 39 -0.07 -10.94 6.35
C ALA A 39 -1.28 -11.40 5.50
N ALA A 40 -1.18 -12.53 4.80
CA ALA A 40 -2.26 -13.04 3.97
C ALA A 40 -3.46 -13.49 4.80
N ARG A 41 -4.66 -13.16 4.32
CA ARG A 41 -5.95 -13.54 4.93
C ARG A 41 -6.93 -14.05 3.88
N MET A 42 -7.92 -14.80 4.33
CA MET A 42 -9.05 -15.21 3.48
C MET A 42 -9.89 -13.98 3.11
N ALA A 43 -9.69 -13.47 1.91
CA ALA A 43 -10.32 -12.25 1.39
C ALA A 43 -11.27 -12.58 0.24
N LYS A 44 -12.23 -11.69 -0.03
CA LYS A 44 -13.11 -11.82 -1.18
C LYS A 44 -12.30 -11.67 -2.47
N THR A 45 -12.45 -12.62 -3.38
CA THR A 45 -11.88 -12.49 -4.73
C THR A 45 -12.89 -11.80 -5.64
N GLY A 46 -12.43 -10.81 -6.40
CA GLY A 46 -13.24 -10.11 -7.40
C GLY A 46 -13.76 -11.10 -8.44
N GLY A 47 -15.06 -11.15 -8.61
CA GLY A 47 -15.75 -11.91 -9.65
C GLY A 47 -17.15 -11.33 -9.81
N ARG A 48 -17.73 -11.47 -11.02
CA ARG A 48 -19.10 -11.05 -11.30
C ARG A 48 -20.02 -11.73 -10.29
N ARG A 49 -20.61 -10.94 -9.37
CA ARG A 49 -21.57 -11.47 -8.39
C ARG A 49 -22.74 -12.08 -9.13
N MET A 50 -22.88 -13.40 -9.05
CA MET A 50 -24.19 -14.01 -9.26
C MET A 50 -25.01 -13.80 -7.97
N PRO A 51 -26.18 -13.14 -8.04
CA PRO A 51 -27.07 -13.03 -6.89
C PRO A 51 -27.43 -14.47 -6.49
N PHE A 52 -27.21 -14.84 -5.27
CA PHE A 52 -27.47 -16.17 -4.65
C PHE A 52 -26.24 -17.10 -4.48
N LEU A 53 -25.04 -16.77 -4.96
CA LEU A 53 -23.85 -17.55 -4.65
C LEU A 53 -22.97 -16.81 -3.63
N PRO A 54 -22.41 -17.53 -2.64
CA PRO A 54 -21.46 -16.92 -1.70
C PRO A 54 -20.24 -16.39 -2.47
N ALA A 55 -19.70 -15.25 -2.04
CA ALA A 55 -18.50 -14.68 -2.64
C ALA A 55 -17.35 -15.69 -2.53
N LYS A 56 -16.63 -15.93 -3.64
CA LYS A 56 -15.40 -16.72 -3.61
C LYS A 56 -14.40 -16.02 -2.71
N ARG A 57 -13.72 -16.79 -1.88
CA ARG A 57 -12.64 -16.31 -1.00
C ARG A 57 -11.36 -17.06 -1.33
N ALA A 58 -10.25 -16.35 -1.26
CA ALA A 58 -8.92 -16.92 -1.41
C ALA A 58 -7.96 -16.26 -0.42
N LEU A 59 -6.87 -16.95 -0.13
CA LEU A 59 -5.79 -16.39 0.65
C LEU A 59 -5.13 -15.27 -0.15
N THR A 60 -5.28 -14.02 0.31
CA THR A 60 -4.84 -12.83 -0.40
C THR A 60 -3.97 -11.99 0.53
N ARG A 61 -2.90 -11.45 -0.01
CA ARG A 61 -2.05 -10.49 0.70
C ARG A 61 -2.62 -9.08 0.52
N PRO A 62 -2.65 -8.26 1.57
CA PRO A 62 -2.98 -6.85 1.41
C PRO A 62 -1.90 -6.15 0.59
N TRP A 63 -2.32 -5.12 -0.13
CA TRP A 63 -1.44 -4.40 -1.05
C TRP A 63 -1.68 -2.89 -0.96
N VAL A 64 -0.66 -2.15 -1.37
CA VAL A 64 -0.72 -0.71 -1.61
C VAL A 64 -0.21 -0.44 -3.02
N ARG A 65 -0.93 0.37 -3.78
CA ARG A 65 -0.56 0.78 -5.14
C ARG A 65 -0.34 2.29 -5.18
N LEU A 66 0.75 2.71 -5.79
CA LEU A 66 1.05 4.11 -6.08
C LEU A 66 1.02 4.31 -7.58
N THR A 67 0.10 5.12 -8.07
CA THR A 67 -0.05 5.47 -9.48
C THR A 67 0.39 6.92 -9.68
N ARG A 68 1.20 7.17 -10.68
CA ARG A 68 1.51 8.54 -11.10
C ARG A 68 0.41 9.05 -12.00
N GLU A 69 -0.18 10.17 -11.65
CA GLU A 69 -1.18 10.89 -12.44
C GLU A 69 -0.67 12.32 -12.67
N GLU A 70 -0.02 12.54 -13.82
CA GLU A 70 0.66 13.80 -14.16
C GLU A 70 1.70 14.22 -13.10
N ASP A 71 1.38 15.18 -12.25
CA ASP A 71 2.25 15.79 -11.23
C ASP A 71 1.95 15.33 -9.81
N LEU A 72 1.00 14.38 -9.64
CA LEU A 72 0.65 13.83 -8.34
C LEU A 72 0.82 12.31 -8.28
N LEU A 73 0.90 11.78 -7.07
CA LEU A 73 0.78 10.35 -6.77
C LEU A 73 -0.57 10.08 -6.14
N ARG A 74 -1.27 9.12 -6.71
CA ARG A 74 -2.45 8.52 -6.10
C ARG A 74 -2.06 7.21 -5.45
N GLY A 75 -2.24 7.15 -4.13
CA GLY A 75 -2.12 5.92 -3.35
C GLY A 75 -3.48 5.22 -3.24
N GLN A 76 -3.48 3.90 -3.42
CA GLN A 76 -4.62 3.04 -3.14
C GLN A 76 -4.16 1.93 -2.20
N CYS A 77 -4.93 1.66 -1.16
CA CYS A 77 -4.76 0.49 -0.31
C CYS A 77 -6.02 -0.35 -0.39
N VAL A 78 -5.88 -1.68 -0.42
CA VAL A 78 -7.03 -2.59 -0.55
C VAL A 78 -8.12 -2.28 0.47
N GLY A 79 -9.34 -2.13 0.00
CA GLY A 79 -10.50 -1.71 0.78
C GLY A 79 -11.04 -2.75 1.73
N ALA A 80 -11.72 -2.29 2.79
CA ALA A 80 -12.31 -3.14 3.81
C ALA A 80 -13.61 -3.81 3.33
N GLU A 81 -13.77 -5.09 3.65
CA GLU A 81 -14.98 -5.85 3.30
C GLU A 81 -16.27 -5.21 3.82
N VAL A 82 -16.23 -4.59 4.99
CA VAL A 82 -17.39 -3.92 5.62
C VAL A 82 -17.86 -2.70 4.83
N PHE A 83 -17.02 -2.12 3.99
CA PHE A 83 -17.34 -1.00 3.10
C PHE A 83 -17.38 -1.40 1.62
N GLY A 84 -17.53 -2.68 1.33
CA GLY A 84 -17.62 -3.19 -0.04
C GLY A 84 -16.27 -3.55 -0.67
N GLY A 85 -15.16 -3.40 0.05
CA GLY A 85 -13.84 -3.81 -0.38
C GLY A 85 -13.61 -5.32 -0.34
N ALA A 86 -12.37 -5.72 -0.57
CA ALA A 86 -12.02 -7.13 -0.69
C ALA A 86 -11.40 -7.71 0.58
N PHE A 87 -10.75 -6.90 1.42
CA PHE A 87 -9.90 -7.38 2.50
C PHE A 87 -10.57 -7.29 3.88
N PRO A 88 -10.42 -8.33 4.75
CA PRO A 88 -11.06 -8.37 6.05
C PRO A 88 -10.27 -7.60 7.11
N TRP A 89 -10.15 -6.28 6.96
CA TRP A 89 -9.57 -5.41 7.97
C TRP A 89 -10.38 -5.45 9.25
N THR A 90 -9.71 -5.49 10.40
CA THR A 90 -10.36 -5.31 11.69
C THR A 90 -10.76 -3.84 11.89
N ALA A 91 -11.65 -3.56 12.85
CA ALA A 91 -12.02 -2.18 13.18
C ALA A 91 -10.83 -1.35 13.66
N GLU A 92 -9.90 -1.96 14.37
CA GLU A 92 -8.67 -1.31 14.84
C GLU A 92 -7.72 -0.98 13.69
N GLU A 93 -7.54 -1.91 12.75
CA GLU A 93 -6.73 -1.70 11.54
C GLU A 93 -7.35 -0.62 10.65
N HIS A 94 -8.67 -0.62 10.49
CA HIS A 94 -9.39 0.43 9.78
C HIS A 94 -9.13 1.80 10.41
N ALA A 95 -9.30 1.94 11.73
CA ALA A 95 -9.02 3.18 12.44
C ALA A 95 -7.54 3.60 12.26
N ALA A 96 -6.61 2.66 12.34
CA ALA A 96 -5.20 2.92 12.13
C ALA A 96 -4.86 3.40 10.70
N LEU A 97 -5.56 2.91 9.68
CA LEU A 97 -5.44 3.41 8.31
C LEU A 97 -5.93 4.86 8.20
N LEU A 98 -7.09 5.19 8.79
CA LEU A 98 -7.62 6.55 8.79
C LEU A 98 -6.68 7.52 9.51
N ASP A 99 -6.14 7.15 10.66
CA ASP A 99 -5.20 7.95 11.43
C ASP A 99 -3.91 8.26 10.66
N ARG A 100 -3.56 7.40 9.69
CA ARG A 100 -2.40 7.59 8.80
C ARG A 100 -2.73 8.32 7.49
N GLY A 101 -3.92 8.90 7.40
CA GLY A 101 -4.35 9.71 6.27
C GLY A 101 -4.85 8.92 5.06
N TRP A 102 -5.12 7.62 5.21
CA TRP A 102 -5.89 6.88 4.23
C TRP A 102 -7.37 7.17 4.39
N HIS A 103 -8.07 7.39 3.29
CA HIS A 103 -9.51 7.70 3.31
C HIS A 103 -10.28 6.67 2.47
N PRO A 104 -11.49 6.25 2.89
CA PRO A 104 -12.37 5.48 2.03
C PRO A 104 -12.67 6.29 0.77
N SER A 105 -12.54 5.68 -0.41
CA SER A 105 -12.94 6.34 -1.65
C SER A 105 -14.45 6.30 -1.78
N LEU A 106 -15.07 7.45 -2.04
CA LEU A 106 -16.51 7.56 -2.30
C LEU A 106 -16.85 7.49 -3.79
N ALA A 107 -15.86 7.72 -4.66
CA ALA A 107 -16.07 7.85 -6.11
C ALA A 107 -15.42 6.72 -6.92
N ASP A 108 -14.23 6.24 -6.53
CA ASP A 108 -13.37 5.40 -7.35
C ASP A 108 -13.33 3.93 -6.90
N GLY A 109 -14.35 3.48 -6.19
CA GLY A 109 -14.41 2.10 -5.71
C GLY A 109 -14.15 1.96 -4.21
N PRO A 110 -14.05 0.72 -3.72
CA PRO A 110 -14.05 0.42 -2.29
C PRO A 110 -12.69 0.54 -1.59
N ASP A 111 -11.64 0.85 -2.32
CA ASP A 111 -10.28 0.93 -1.78
C ASP A 111 -10.05 2.22 -1.02
N TYR A 112 -9.12 2.21 -0.06
CA TYR A 112 -8.67 3.45 0.56
C TYR A 112 -7.80 4.22 -0.42
N VAL A 113 -7.87 5.55 -0.35
CA VAL A 113 -7.08 6.45 -1.19
C VAL A 113 -6.31 7.45 -0.36
N ARG A 114 -5.17 7.89 -0.89
CA ARG A 114 -4.37 8.99 -0.38
C ARG A 114 -3.63 9.64 -1.54
N PHE A 115 -3.40 10.96 -1.47
CA PHE A 115 -2.74 11.71 -2.53
C PHE A 115 -1.49 12.42 -2.00
N TRP A 116 -0.48 12.58 -2.86
CA TRP A 116 0.71 13.39 -2.63
C TRP A 116 0.99 14.25 -3.86
N PRO A 117 1.09 15.58 -3.72
CA PRO A 117 0.90 16.33 -2.47
C PRO A 117 -0.54 16.29 -1.96
N ASP A 118 -0.71 16.59 -0.67
CA ASP A 118 -2.04 16.73 -0.05
C ASP A 118 -2.74 18.05 -0.46
N ASP A 119 -2.01 18.98 -1.07
CA ASP A 119 -2.44 20.27 -1.58
C ASP A 119 -2.30 20.34 -3.10
N VAL A 120 -2.63 21.50 -3.67
CA VAL A 120 -2.55 21.72 -5.13
C VAL A 120 -1.10 21.57 -5.61
N PRO A 121 -0.83 20.75 -6.64
CA PRO A 121 0.50 20.61 -7.23
C PRO A 121 1.06 21.95 -7.72
N GLN A 122 2.35 22.17 -7.46
CA GLN A 122 3.02 23.43 -7.76
C GLN A 122 3.86 23.39 -9.06
N GLY A 123 3.89 22.25 -9.74
CA GLY A 123 4.73 22.08 -10.93
C GLY A 123 4.32 20.89 -11.79
N PRO A 124 4.86 20.78 -13.01
CA PRO A 124 4.49 19.74 -13.99
C PRO A 124 5.20 18.40 -13.77
N PHE A 125 5.86 18.21 -12.67
CA PHE A 125 6.60 16.99 -12.34
C PHE A 125 6.40 16.64 -10.86
N LEU A 126 6.50 15.35 -10.56
CA LEU A 126 6.42 14.87 -9.20
C LEU A 126 7.68 15.27 -8.40
N PRO A 127 7.55 16.11 -7.36
CA PRO A 127 8.68 16.45 -6.51
C PRO A 127 9.23 15.22 -5.79
N ARG A 128 10.54 15.14 -5.65
CA ARG A 128 11.22 14.07 -4.89
C ARG A 128 10.71 13.96 -3.45
N ALA A 129 10.46 15.10 -2.81
CA ALA A 129 9.91 15.14 -1.46
C ALA A 129 8.54 14.44 -1.33
N ASP A 130 7.70 14.52 -2.36
CA ASP A 130 6.40 13.83 -2.37
C ASP A 130 6.57 12.33 -2.55
N ALA A 131 7.49 11.88 -3.40
CA ALA A 131 7.85 10.47 -3.52
C ALA A 131 8.41 9.91 -2.21
N GLU A 132 9.23 10.67 -1.50
CA GLU A 132 9.79 10.29 -0.19
C GLU A 132 8.68 10.21 0.89
N ARG A 133 7.76 11.17 0.93
CA ARG A 133 6.59 11.14 1.85
C ARG A 133 5.68 9.97 1.55
N ALA A 134 5.40 9.70 0.28
CA ALA A 134 4.58 8.56 -0.13
C ALA A 134 5.25 7.24 0.27
N ALA A 135 6.52 7.06 0.00
CA ALA A 135 7.26 5.85 0.38
C ALA A 135 7.32 5.65 1.90
N ALA A 136 7.49 6.73 2.67
CA ALA A 136 7.45 6.69 4.13
C ALA A 136 6.07 6.29 4.65
N ALA A 137 4.99 6.85 4.08
CA ALA A 137 3.63 6.51 4.45
C ALA A 137 3.30 5.04 4.14
N VAL A 138 3.72 4.52 2.99
CA VAL A 138 3.55 3.11 2.62
C VAL A 138 4.33 2.21 3.58
N ALA A 139 5.60 2.52 3.85
CA ALA A 139 6.43 1.76 4.79
C ALA A 139 5.81 1.70 6.19
N THR A 140 5.34 2.83 6.72
CA THR A 140 4.68 2.92 8.02
C THR A 140 3.39 2.11 8.04
N THR A 141 2.56 2.22 7.00
CA THR A 141 1.32 1.44 6.88
C THR A 141 1.59 -0.06 6.90
N LEU A 142 2.55 -0.53 6.11
CA LEU A 142 2.91 -1.94 6.06
C LEU A 142 3.47 -2.47 7.38
N ARG A 143 4.33 -1.70 8.04
CA ARG A 143 4.96 -2.11 9.30
C ARG A 143 4.01 -2.11 10.49
N GLU A 144 3.12 -1.14 10.57
CA GLU A 144 2.37 -0.86 11.79
C GLU A 144 0.91 -1.32 11.72
N VAL A 145 0.34 -1.42 10.53
CA VAL A 145 -1.05 -1.85 10.34
C VAL A 145 -1.13 -3.24 9.74
N VAL A 146 -0.41 -3.46 8.64
CA VAL A 146 -0.56 -4.66 7.82
C VAL A 146 0.22 -5.85 8.38
N SER A 147 1.43 -5.61 8.81
CA SER A 147 2.36 -6.64 9.34
C SER A 147 3.07 -6.10 10.57
N PRO A 148 2.38 -5.98 11.72
CA PRO A 148 3.04 -5.58 12.93
C PRO A 148 4.17 -6.58 13.25
N PRO A 149 5.36 -6.10 13.66
CA PRO A 149 6.51 -6.94 13.91
C PRO A 149 6.18 -7.98 14.98
N ARG A 150 6.34 -9.25 14.63
CA ARG A 150 6.26 -10.34 15.60
C ARG A 150 7.65 -10.53 16.22
N PRO A 151 7.76 -10.62 17.54
CA PRO A 151 9.05 -10.91 18.18
C PRO A 151 9.65 -12.21 17.63
N GLY A 152 10.84 -12.14 17.02
CA GLY A 152 11.58 -13.30 16.53
C GLY A 152 11.26 -13.78 15.12
N ALA A 153 10.49 -13.05 14.32
CA ALA A 153 10.28 -13.36 12.93
C ALA A 153 11.15 -12.43 12.04
N ASP A 154 12.05 -13.03 11.27
CA ASP A 154 12.66 -12.38 10.10
C ASP A 154 11.62 -12.36 8.97
N ASP A 155 10.61 -11.50 9.10
CA ASP A 155 9.61 -11.35 8.04
C ASP A 155 10.28 -10.71 6.80
N PRO A 156 10.17 -11.33 5.63
CA PRO A 156 10.74 -10.77 4.42
C PRO A 156 10.08 -9.42 4.12
N LEU A 157 10.87 -8.48 3.59
CA LEU A 157 10.35 -7.18 3.19
C LEU A 157 9.31 -7.32 2.07
N PRO A 158 8.35 -6.39 1.97
CA PRO A 158 7.32 -6.42 0.94
C PRO A 158 7.91 -6.39 -0.48
N ALA A 159 7.28 -7.10 -1.41
CA ALA A 159 7.67 -7.06 -2.81
C ALA A 159 7.22 -5.76 -3.47
N ILE A 160 8.09 -5.16 -4.31
CA ILE A 160 7.80 -3.97 -5.11
C ILE A 160 7.63 -4.42 -6.56
N LEU A 161 6.43 -4.27 -7.11
CA LEU A 161 6.06 -4.72 -8.45
C LEU A 161 5.69 -3.50 -9.32
N ARG A 162 6.34 -3.34 -10.48
CA ARG A 162 5.97 -2.30 -11.48
C ARG A 162 4.94 -2.87 -12.45
N SER A 163 3.95 -2.06 -12.77
CA SER A 163 2.88 -2.39 -13.74
C SER A 163 2.58 -1.20 -14.64
#